data_c9522f17dc2c9572520ce966fbeb3fd4
#
_entry.id   c9522f17dc2c9572520ce966fbeb3fd4
#
_cell.length_a   1.000
_cell.length_b   1.000
_cell.length_c   1.000
_cell.angle_alpha   90.00
_cell.angle_beta   90.00
_cell.angle_gamma   90.00
#
_symmetry.space_group_name_H-M   'P 1'
#
loop_
_entity.id
_entity.type
_entity.pdbx_description
1 polymer ?
#
loop_
_entity_poly.entity_id
_entity_poly.type
_entity_poly.pdbx_seq_one_letter_code
_entity_poly.pdbx_strand_id
1 'polypeptide(L)'
;MALFAKREKPPVVDGVEKDERVLSWADTSDGGAVVATSRGVWWPGSDEHRLIAWQHIDKVVWRDGIIAITEAEVVDDLLVDRHPVSALLDKPRDLPPVVRKRVEANIVRSEVLTVGGGAVRFVARRVPGRDGVHWWARIEPGTSDTETVRAAISARLALLRAEAEGSR
;
A
#
# COMPACT_ATOMS: atom_id res chain seq x y z
N MET A 1 14.90 38.37 15.68
CA MET A 1 13.93 37.54 16.46
C MET A 1 13.53 36.37 15.59
N ALA A 2 14.01 35.18 15.93
CA ALA A 2 13.58 33.96 15.26
C ALA A 2 12.18 33.62 15.76
N LEU A 3 11.18 33.80 14.93
CA LEU A 3 9.83 33.26 15.15
C LEU A 3 9.98 31.74 15.12
N PHE A 4 9.98 31.11 16.29
CA PHE A 4 9.79 29.66 16.39
C PHE A 4 8.41 29.34 15.79
N ALA A 5 8.42 28.90 14.54
CA ALA A 5 7.22 28.36 13.92
C ALA A 5 6.71 27.23 14.84
N LYS A 6 5.54 27.41 15.42
CA LYS A 6 4.89 26.43 16.29
C LYS A 6 4.80 25.14 15.48
N ARG A 7 5.56 24.12 15.90
CA ARG A 7 5.58 22.82 15.22
C ARG A 7 4.15 22.28 15.28
N GLU A 8 3.46 22.29 14.15
CA GLU A 8 2.10 21.75 14.05
C GLU A 8 2.16 20.27 14.46
N LYS A 9 1.25 19.87 15.35
CA LYS A 9 1.17 18.48 15.81
C LYS A 9 0.32 17.68 14.82
N PRO A 10 0.66 16.40 14.59
CA PRO A 10 -0.19 15.53 13.80
C PRO A 10 -1.58 15.44 14.45
N PRO A 11 -2.63 15.26 13.64
CA PRO A 11 -3.97 15.01 14.15
C PRO A 11 -3.98 13.72 14.96
N VAL A 12 -4.86 13.65 15.95
CA VAL A 12 -5.11 12.42 16.69
C VAL A 12 -5.97 11.52 15.81
N VAL A 13 -5.52 10.29 15.60
CA VAL A 13 -6.25 9.27 14.85
C VAL A 13 -6.52 8.11 15.80
N ASP A 14 -7.80 7.78 15.97
CA ASP A 14 -8.19 6.64 16.78
C ASP A 14 -7.76 5.33 16.12
N GLY A 15 -7.25 4.40 16.93
CA GLY A 15 -6.76 3.10 16.43
C GLY A 15 -5.27 3.03 16.14
N VAL A 16 -4.53 4.14 16.17
CA VAL A 16 -3.07 4.14 16.08
C VAL A 16 -2.47 3.45 17.31
N GLU A 17 -1.67 2.41 17.08
CA GLU A 17 -1.06 1.65 18.16
C GLU A 17 0.13 2.40 18.80
N LYS A 18 0.48 2.04 20.06
CA LYS A 18 1.53 2.74 20.81
C LYS A 18 2.91 2.71 20.16
N ASP A 19 3.22 1.65 19.43
CA ASP A 19 4.48 1.45 18.72
C ASP A 19 4.44 1.99 17.29
N GLU A 20 3.28 2.45 16.83
CA GLU A 20 3.08 3.03 15.51
C GLU A 20 3.53 4.49 15.50
N ARG A 21 4.44 4.81 14.58
CA ARG A 21 5.04 6.14 14.47
C ARG A 21 4.44 6.91 13.31
N VAL A 22 3.95 8.12 13.56
CA VAL A 22 3.55 9.07 12.51
C VAL A 22 4.79 9.52 11.74
N LEU A 23 4.73 9.44 10.43
CA LEU A 23 5.79 9.84 9.49
C LEU A 23 5.51 11.19 8.85
N SER A 24 4.26 11.42 8.43
CA SER A 24 3.79 12.65 7.84
C SER A 24 2.26 12.71 7.86
N TRP A 25 1.69 13.90 7.67
CA TRP A 25 0.24 14.09 7.53
C TRP A 25 -0.07 15.32 6.71
N ALA A 26 -1.29 15.39 6.20
CA ALA A 26 -1.83 16.57 5.56
C ALA A 26 -3.34 16.70 5.83
N ASP A 27 -3.78 17.92 6.05
CA ASP A 27 -5.21 18.22 6.18
C ASP A 27 -5.86 18.13 4.79
N THR A 28 -7.10 17.65 4.76
CA THR A 28 -7.90 17.59 3.55
C THR A 28 -8.84 18.81 3.47
N SER A 29 -9.22 19.20 2.27
CA SER A 29 -10.07 20.39 2.05
C SER A 29 -11.48 20.25 2.64
N ASP A 30 -11.91 19.04 2.95
CA ASP A 30 -13.21 18.73 3.57
C ASP A 30 -13.16 18.64 5.12
N GLY A 31 -12.03 19.00 5.72
CA GLY A 31 -11.84 19.06 7.17
C GLY A 31 -11.34 17.78 7.82
N GLY A 32 -10.98 16.77 7.03
CA GLY A 32 -10.31 15.56 7.50
C GLY A 32 -8.78 15.69 7.47
N ALA A 33 -8.10 14.58 7.66
CA ALA A 33 -6.64 14.48 7.51
C ALA A 33 -6.22 13.10 7.01
N VAL A 34 -5.21 13.06 6.15
CA VAL A 34 -4.51 11.83 5.74
C VAL A 34 -3.23 11.73 6.55
N VAL A 35 -3.03 10.61 7.25
CA VAL A 35 -1.87 10.41 8.14
C VAL A 35 -1.09 9.17 7.73
N ALA A 36 0.16 9.37 7.33
CA ALA A 36 1.08 8.28 7.04
C ALA A 36 1.84 7.86 8.31
N THR A 37 1.86 6.58 8.59
CA THR A 37 2.52 6.00 9.76
C THR A 37 3.51 4.90 9.37
N SER A 38 4.16 4.31 10.35
CA SER A 38 5.02 3.14 10.12
C SER A 38 4.28 1.91 9.58
N ARG A 39 2.96 1.83 9.73
CA ARG A 39 2.13 0.68 9.30
C ARG A 39 1.37 0.88 8.00
N GLY A 40 1.06 2.11 7.65
CA GLY A 40 0.28 2.43 6.47
C GLY A 40 -0.19 3.86 6.42
N VAL A 41 -1.26 4.09 5.70
CA VAL A 41 -1.93 5.38 5.58
C VAL A 41 -3.29 5.29 6.28
N TRP A 42 -3.50 6.12 7.29
CA TRP A 42 -4.78 6.34 7.90
C TRP A 42 -5.58 7.31 7.04
N TRP A 43 -6.61 6.78 6.42
CA TRP A 43 -7.48 7.51 5.50
C TRP A 43 -8.74 7.99 6.20
N PRO A 44 -9.12 9.27 6.05
CA PRO A 44 -10.31 9.79 6.70
C PRO A 44 -11.57 9.16 6.11
N GLY A 45 -12.46 8.69 6.98
CA GLY A 45 -13.82 8.27 6.67
C GLY A 45 -14.84 9.30 7.14
N SER A 46 -16.12 8.97 7.07
CA SER A 46 -17.19 9.84 7.57
C SER A 46 -17.15 10.02 9.10
N ASP A 47 -16.86 8.96 9.82
CA ASP A 47 -16.87 8.94 11.28
C ASP A 47 -15.51 8.58 11.87
N GLU A 48 -14.79 7.66 11.23
CA GLU A 48 -13.52 7.13 11.71
C GLU A 48 -12.50 7.07 10.57
N HIS A 49 -11.21 7.15 10.92
CA HIS A 49 -10.14 6.81 10.01
C HIS A 49 -10.04 5.30 9.82
N ARG A 50 -9.69 4.86 8.63
CA ARG A 50 -9.32 3.47 8.38
C ARG A 50 -7.87 3.35 7.94
N LEU A 51 -7.20 2.30 8.37
CA LEU A 51 -5.84 2.01 7.96
C LEU A 51 -5.82 1.32 6.58
N ILE A 52 -5.05 1.90 5.65
CA ILE A 52 -4.64 1.25 4.41
C ILE A 52 -3.19 0.83 4.61
N ALA A 53 -2.96 -0.44 4.91
CA ALA A 53 -1.62 -0.95 5.21
C ALA A 53 -0.70 -0.89 3.98
N TRP A 54 0.60 -0.64 4.18
CA TRP A 54 1.56 -0.47 3.08
C TRP A 54 1.57 -1.62 2.08
N GLN A 55 1.45 -2.85 2.55
CA GLN A 55 1.42 -4.04 1.69
C GLN A 55 0.17 -4.14 0.81
N HIS A 56 -0.87 -3.38 1.10
CA HIS A 56 -2.11 -3.33 0.33
C HIS A 56 -2.23 -2.09 -0.55
N ILE A 57 -1.23 -1.22 -0.60
CA ILE A 57 -1.22 -0.09 -1.53
C ILE A 57 -0.55 -0.51 -2.83
N ASP A 58 -1.32 -0.54 -3.91
CA ASP A 58 -0.79 -0.86 -5.23
C ASP A 58 -0.19 0.36 -5.92
N LYS A 59 -0.89 1.48 -5.85
CA LYS A 59 -0.51 2.70 -6.55
C LYS A 59 -0.86 3.94 -5.75
N VAL A 60 0.02 4.92 -5.81
CA VAL A 60 -0.24 6.29 -5.33
C VAL A 60 0.01 7.28 -6.46
N VAL A 61 -0.91 8.20 -6.64
CA VAL A 61 -0.81 9.30 -7.60
C VAL A 61 -0.95 10.62 -6.86
N TRP A 62 -0.05 11.54 -7.13
CA TRP A 62 -0.11 12.92 -6.67
C TRP A 62 -0.18 13.85 -7.87
N ARG A 63 -1.29 14.55 -8.02
CA ARG A 63 -1.50 15.49 -9.12
C ARG A 63 -2.52 16.57 -8.75
N ASP A 64 -2.23 17.81 -9.12
CA ASP A 64 -3.15 18.96 -8.97
C ASP A 64 -3.70 19.13 -7.53
N GLY A 65 -2.86 18.87 -6.51
CA GLY A 65 -3.25 18.94 -5.11
C GLY A 65 -4.03 17.72 -4.60
N ILE A 66 -4.30 16.74 -5.46
CA ILE A 66 -5.04 15.53 -5.12
C ILE A 66 -4.09 14.36 -4.92
N ILE A 67 -4.18 13.70 -3.78
CA ILE A 67 -3.58 12.39 -3.56
C ILE A 67 -4.63 11.31 -3.81
N ALA A 68 -4.29 10.32 -4.63
CA ALA A 68 -5.14 9.17 -4.90
C ALA A 68 -4.39 7.88 -4.59
N ILE A 69 -5.01 6.98 -3.85
CA ILE A 69 -4.45 5.69 -3.44
C ILE A 69 -5.34 4.57 -4.00
N THR A 70 -4.72 3.67 -4.76
CA THR A 70 -5.34 2.41 -5.18
C THR A 70 -4.94 1.34 -4.19
N GLU A 71 -5.92 0.82 -3.46
CA GLU A 71 -5.75 -0.30 -2.53
C GLU A 71 -5.97 -1.62 -3.27
N ALA A 72 -5.12 -2.61 -3.01
CA ALA A 72 -5.30 -3.96 -3.48
C ALA A 72 -5.81 -4.85 -2.34
N GLU A 73 -6.92 -5.51 -2.59
CA GLU A 73 -7.48 -6.55 -1.73
C GLU A 73 -6.84 -7.89 -2.05
N VAL A 74 -6.61 -8.73 -1.03
CA VAL A 74 -6.14 -10.10 -1.22
C VAL A 74 -7.35 -11.04 -1.28
N VAL A 75 -7.55 -11.66 -2.43
CA VAL A 75 -8.58 -12.67 -2.66
C VAL A 75 -7.91 -13.92 -3.22
N ASP A 76 -7.96 -15.04 -2.48
CA ASP A 76 -7.32 -16.30 -2.88
C ASP A 76 -5.86 -16.14 -3.35
N ASP A 77 -5.04 -15.44 -2.55
CA ASP A 77 -3.64 -15.11 -2.88
C ASP A 77 -3.44 -14.13 -4.05
N LEU A 78 -4.51 -13.62 -4.64
CA LEU A 78 -4.46 -12.59 -5.67
C LEU A 78 -4.63 -11.19 -5.08
N LEU A 79 -3.84 -10.27 -5.61
CA LEU A 79 -4.04 -8.83 -5.42
C LEU A 79 -5.05 -8.32 -6.46
N VAL A 80 -6.19 -7.85 -5.96
CA VAL A 80 -7.27 -7.30 -6.78
C VAL A 80 -7.47 -5.83 -6.40
N ASP A 81 -7.38 -4.93 -7.38
CA ASP A 81 -7.52 -3.50 -7.12
C ASP A 81 -8.96 -3.13 -6.74
N ARG A 82 -9.06 -2.28 -5.72
CA ARG A 82 -10.27 -1.56 -5.38
C ARG A 82 -10.36 -0.24 -6.13
N HIS A 83 -11.51 0.39 -6.10
CA HIS A 83 -11.64 1.77 -6.55
C HIS A 83 -10.70 2.68 -5.77
N PRO A 84 -9.95 3.57 -6.43
CA PRO A 84 -9.08 4.50 -5.74
C PRO A 84 -9.85 5.40 -4.77
N VAL A 85 -9.25 5.65 -3.60
CA VAL A 85 -9.68 6.74 -2.73
C VAL A 85 -8.84 7.96 -3.05
N SER A 86 -9.45 9.14 -3.02
CA SER A 86 -8.76 10.39 -3.34
C SER A 86 -9.17 11.51 -2.38
N ALA A 87 -8.23 12.43 -2.13
CA ALA A 87 -8.46 13.61 -1.31
C ALA A 87 -7.70 14.81 -1.87
N LEU A 88 -8.34 15.97 -1.88
CA LEU A 88 -7.70 17.26 -2.11
C LEU A 88 -7.02 17.69 -0.81
N LEU A 89 -5.71 17.88 -0.84
CA LEU A 89 -4.92 18.28 0.32
C LEU A 89 -4.80 19.81 0.39
N ASP A 90 -5.11 20.35 1.54
CA ASP A 90 -5.06 21.79 1.79
C ASP A 90 -3.61 22.27 1.93
N LYS A 91 -2.82 21.56 2.74
CA LYS A 91 -1.38 21.75 2.92
C LYS A 91 -0.69 20.40 2.82
N PRO A 92 -0.23 20.02 1.62
CA PRO A 92 0.29 18.67 1.39
C PRO A 92 1.56 18.34 2.18
N ARG A 93 2.35 19.32 2.58
CA ARG A 93 3.64 19.14 3.27
C ARG A 93 4.51 18.13 2.51
N ASP A 94 5.13 17.21 3.21
CA ASP A 94 5.93 16.12 2.65
C ASP A 94 5.14 14.79 2.56
N LEU A 95 3.81 14.81 2.77
CA LEU A 95 3.00 13.61 2.75
C LEU A 95 3.09 12.84 1.41
N PRO A 96 2.88 13.46 0.23
CA PRO A 96 2.92 12.73 -1.04
C PRO A 96 4.26 12.02 -1.30
N PRO A 97 5.43 12.67 -1.15
CA PRO A 97 6.71 11.98 -1.34
C PRO A 97 6.97 10.91 -0.28
N VAL A 98 6.55 11.09 0.97
CA VAL A 98 6.67 10.07 2.02
C VAL A 98 5.86 8.84 1.68
N VAL A 99 4.59 9.00 1.29
CA VAL A 99 3.72 7.89 0.89
C VAL A 99 4.31 7.15 -0.31
N ARG A 100 4.72 7.87 -1.35
CA ARG A 100 5.32 7.27 -2.55
C ARG A 100 6.56 6.44 -2.21
N LYS A 101 7.49 7.00 -1.45
CA LYS A 101 8.70 6.31 -1.03
C LYS A 101 8.40 5.03 -0.24
N ARG A 102 7.39 5.05 0.62
CA ARG A 102 6.98 3.87 1.41
C ARG A 102 6.36 2.79 0.54
N VAL A 103 5.52 3.16 -0.41
CA VAL A 103 4.92 2.21 -1.36
C VAL A 103 6.01 1.54 -2.21
N GLU A 104 6.95 2.32 -2.75
CA GLU A 104 8.07 1.79 -3.53
C GLU A 104 8.97 0.86 -2.70
N ALA A 105 9.31 1.26 -1.46
CA ALA A 105 10.16 0.47 -0.56
C ALA A 105 9.47 -0.79 0.00
N ASN A 106 8.16 -0.88 -0.07
CA ASN A 106 7.41 -2.03 0.38
C ASN A 106 7.59 -3.25 -0.55
N ILE A 107 7.76 -3.00 -1.85
CA ILE A 107 8.01 -4.04 -2.85
C ILE A 107 9.48 -4.44 -2.80
N VAL A 108 9.76 -5.68 -2.39
CA VAL A 108 11.11 -6.20 -2.25
C VAL A 108 11.58 -6.88 -3.54
N ARG A 109 10.69 -7.64 -4.15
CA ARG A 109 10.96 -8.39 -5.39
C ARG A 109 9.68 -8.56 -6.19
N SER A 110 9.82 -8.58 -7.51
CA SER A 110 8.74 -8.96 -8.40
C SER A 110 9.27 -9.79 -9.56
N GLU A 111 8.44 -10.68 -10.07
CA GLU A 111 8.69 -11.45 -11.29
C GLU A 111 7.41 -11.61 -12.10
N VAL A 112 7.55 -11.90 -13.37
CA VAL A 112 6.42 -12.11 -14.29
C VAL A 112 6.53 -13.50 -14.90
N LEU A 113 5.43 -14.23 -14.88
CA LEU A 113 5.27 -15.53 -15.53
C LEU A 113 4.31 -15.38 -16.69
N THR A 114 4.72 -15.77 -17.90
CA THR A 114 3.82 -15.86 -19.05
C THR A 114 3.07 -17.20 -18.99
N VAL A 115 1.74 -17.14 -19.03
CA VAL A 115 0.88 -18.33 -18.93
C VAL A 115 -0.46 -18.07 -19.63
N GLY A 116 -0.99 -19.07 -20.34
CA GLY A 116 -2.32 -18.99 -20.95
C GLY A 116 -2.51 -17.85 -21.96
N GLY A 117 -1.44 -17.47 -22.67
CA GLY A 117 -1.47 -16.35 -23.61
C GLY A 117 -1.46 -14.96 -22.98
N GLY A 118 -1.27 -14.87 -21.67
CA GLY A 118 -1.16 -13.64 -20.91
C GLY A 118 0.00 -13.69 -19.90
N ALA A 119 -0.09 -12.92 -18.85
CA ALA A 119 0.95 -12.85 -17.82
C ALA A 119 0.38 -12.73 -16.41
N VAL A 120 1.15 -13.24 -15.45
CA VAL A 120 0.89 -13.09 -14.02
C VAL A 120 2.14 -12.48 -13.39
N ARG A 121 1.96 -11.44 -12.61
CA ARG A 121 3.01 -10.82 -11.80
C ARG A 121 2.97 -11.36 -10.39
N PHE A 122 4.11 -11.78 -9.88
CA PHE A 122 4.29 -12.16 -8.48
C PHE A 122 5.05 -11.06 -7.77
N VAL A 123 4.58 -10.67 -6.60
CA VAL A 123 5.13 -9.55 -5.84
C VAL A 123 5.41 -9.99 -4.41
N ALA A 124 6.67 -9.83 -3.99
CA ALA A 124 7.08 -9.97 -2.60
C ALA A 124 7.03 -8.62 -1.91
N ARG A 125 6.27 -8.51 -0.84
CA ARG A 125 6.13 -7.30 -0.07
C ARG A 125 6.46 -7.52 1.41
N ARG A 126 6.94 -6.45 2.05
CA ARG A 126 7.09 -6.40 3.50
C ARG A 126 5.76 -6.13 4.16
N VAL A 127 5.47 -6.88 5.23
CA VAL A 127 4.31 -6.63 6.08
C VAL A 127 4.81 -6.03 7.39
N PRO A 128 4.43 -4.79 7.74
CA PRO A 128 4.84 -4.16 8.98
C PRO A 128 4.54 -5.04 10.21
N GLY A 129 5.53 -5.19 11.09
CA GLY A 129 5.39 -6.04 12.28
C GLY A 129 5.54 -7.54 12.05
N ARG A 130 5.91 -7.96 10.83
CA ARG A 130 6.24 -9.35 10.50
C ARG A 130 7.61 -9.46 9.86
N ASP A 131 8.32 -10.52 10.20
CA ASP A 131 9.61 -10.82 9.58
C ASP A 131 9.43 -11.43 8.19
N GLY A 132 10.43 -11.18 7.33
CA GLY A 132 10.48 -11.72 5.98
C GLY A 132 9.60 -10.97 4.97
N VAL A 133 9.29 -11.66 3.90
CA VAL A 133 8.45 -11.14 2.80
C VAL A 133 7.27 -12.07 2.55
N HIS A 134 6.17 -11.48 2.10
CA HIS A 134 4.96 -12.20 1.73
C HIS A 134 4.77 -12.09 0.22
N TRP A 135 4.47 -13.22 -0.41
CA TRP A 135 4.25 -13.31 -1.83
C TRP A 135 2.77 -13.37 -2.18
N TRP A 136 2.36 -12.53 -3.12
CA TRP A 136 1.05 -12.54 -3.75
C TRP A 136 1.20 -12.50 -5.26
N ALA A 137 0.14 -12.91 -5.95
CA ALA A 137 0.07 -12.85 -7.41
C ALA A 137 -0.91 -11.75 -7.86
N ARG A 138 -0.67 -11.23 -9.05
CA ARG A 138 -1.58 -10.34 -9.78
C ARG A 138 -1.72 -10.84 -11.20
N ILE A 139 -2.95 -11.06 -11.63
CA ILE A 139 -3.25 -11.35 -13.02
C ILE A 139 -3.13 -10.03 -13.79
N GLU A 140 -2.23 -9.99 -14.78
CA GLU A 140 -2.00 -8.78 -15.58
C GLU A 140 -3.19 -8.48 -16.49
N PRO A 141 -3.46 -7.19 -16.81
CA PRO A 141 -4.52 -6.81 -17.73
C PRO A 141 -4.42 -7.56 -19.06
N GLY A 142 -5.55 -8.00 -19.58
CA GLY A 142 -5.62 -8.79 -20.80
C GLY A 142 -5.40 -10.30 -20.62
N THR A 143 -5.09 -10.76 -19.41
CA THR A 143 -4.99 -12.18 -19.09
C THR A 143 -6.32 -12.68 -18.53
N SER A 144 -6.88 -13.74 -19.11
CA SER A 144 -8.10 -14.35 -18.63
C SER A 144 -7.83 -15.16 -17.35
N ASP A 145 -8.69 -15.01 -16.35
CA ASP A 145 -8.66 -15.77 -15.11
C ASP A 145 -9.28 -17.16 -15.35
N THR A 146 -8.43 -18.11 -15.72
CA THR A 146 -8.81 -19.49 -16.00
C THR A 146 -8.26 -20.46 -14.97
N GLU A 147 -8.80 -21.66 -14.93
CA GLU A 147 -8.30 -22.74 -14.05
C GLU A 147 -6.80 -23.03 -14.32
N THR A 148 -6.37 -23.01 -15.57
CA THR A 148 -4.96 -23.18 -15.95
C THR A 148 -4.09 -22.07 -15.37
N VAL A 149 -4.51 -20.82 -15.45
CA VAL A 149 -3.81 -19.66 -14.87
C VAL A 149 -3.77 -19.78 -13.34
N ARG A 150 -4.88 -20.13 -12.71
CA ARG A 150 -4.97 -20.33 -11.26
C ARG A 150 -4.04 -21.46 -10.77
N ALA A 151 -3.98 -22.58 -11.49
CA ALA A 151 -3.07 -23.69 -11.18
C ALA A 151 -1.58 -23.27 -11.28
N ALA A 152 -1.24 -22.52 -12.32
CA ALA A 152 0.13 -21.99 -12.49
C ALA A 152 0.49 -20.99 -11.37
N ILE A 153 -0.44 -20.14 -10.94
CA ILE A 153 -0.27 -19.23 -9.80
C ILE A 153 0.04 -20.01 -8.52
N SER A 154 -0.79 -21.00 -8.19
CA SER A 154 -0.63 -21.80 -6.97
C SER A 154 0.71 -22.52 -6.94
N ALA A 155 1.10 -23.14 -8.06
CA ALA A 155 2.38 -23.84 -8.17
C ALA A 155 3.57 -22.88 -7.99
N ARG A 156 3.55 -21.71 -8.63
CA ARG A 156 4.66 -20.73 -8.55
C ARG A 156 4.74 -20.09 -7.16
N LEU A 157 3.63 -19.73 -6.55
CA LEU A 157 3.59 -19.17 -5.19
C LEU A 157 4.17 -20.16 -4.17
N ALA A 158 3.86 -21.46 -4.29
CA ALA A 158 4.41 -22.48 -3.40
C ALA A 158 5.95 -22.53 -3.47
N LEU A 159 6.53 -22.46 -4.68
CA LEU A 159 7.98 -22.42 -4.87
C LEU A 159 8.61 -21.14 -4.30
N LEU A 160 8.03 -19.98 -4.58
CA LEU A 160 8.55 -18.68 -4.11
C LEU A 160 8.52 -18.59 -2.57
N ARG A 161 7.48 -19.12 -1.95
CA ARG A 161 7.35 -19.16 -0.48
C ARG A 161 8.37 -20.11 0.14
N ALA A 162 8.58 -21.27 -0.46
CA ALA A 162 9.61 -22.23 0.00
C ALA A 162 11.03 -21.65 -0.13
N GLU A 163 11.34 -20.97 -1.24
CA GLU A 163 12.63 -20.27 -1.42
C GLU A 163 12.85 -19.18 -0.34
N ALA A 164 11.81 -18.43 0.00
CA ALA A 164 11.88 -17.38 1.02
C ALA A 164 12.11 -17.94 2.43
N GLU A 165 11.56 -19.09 2.74
CA GLU A 165 11.77 -19.79 4.03
C GLU A 165 13.16 -20.40 4.14
N GLY A 166 13.70 -20.96 3.05
CA GLY A 166 15.03 -21.55 3.01
C GLY A 166 16.20 -20.56 3.03
N SER A 167 15.91 -19.27 2.86
CA SER A 167 16.91 -18.18 2.86
C SER A 167 17.06 -17.46 4.21
N ARG A 168 16.49 -18.00 5.27
CA ARG A 168 16.57 -17.47 6.65
C ARG A 168 17.73 -18.05 7.44
#